data_a7cbb9cc4833dfedffd2c1d733ea310d
#
_entry.id   a7cbb9cc4833dfedffd2c1d733ea310d
#
_cell.length_a   1.000
_cell.length_b   1.000
_cell.length_c   1.000
_cell.angle_alpha   90.00
_cell.angle_beta   90.00
_cell.angle_gamma   90.00
#
_symmetry.space_group_name_H-M   'P 1'
#
loop_
_entity.id
_entity.type
_entity.pdbx_description
1 polymer ?
#
loop_
_entity_poly.entity_id
_entity_poly.type
_entity_poly.pdbx_seq_one_letter_code
_entity_poly.pdbx_strand_id
1 'polypeptide(L)'
;HLGAHLARPITGGEGGKVDGDALRCPFHDWRWDGETGKCVYIPYAKRIPENARTRAWPVVERGGLIMVWHGPEGEEPGFDLPTLEEFDGDAYTVVYRNAVDQKSTPLDMGENSVDLAHFVTVHGLTEYPKPEDTTITSEGERLCISGPSDSPRAQELPFDLVLDRQFFGLGFVTIRFLGIPGTNPLLLITTTPLDERNCVTRWTFFANKETADTIGVMFTEQLMQGVIPDFPIWEHKVFVPRPILCDGDGPIAEYRRWARQFYPESAWS
;
A
#
# COMPACT_ATOMS: atom_id res chain seq x y z
N HIS A 1 5.35 -8.46 -28.48
CA HIS A 1 5.92 -9.74 -28.86
C HIS A 1 7.45 -9.76 -28.87
N LEU A 2 8.08 -8.59 -29.05
CA LEU A 2 9.54 -8.42 -28.99
C LEU A 2 9.99 -7.60 -27.77
N GLY A 3 9.26 -7.66 -26.66
CA GLY A 3 9.64 -7.03 -25.39
C GLY A 3 9.47 -5.50 -25.35
N ALA A 4 8.71 -4.91 -26.27
CA ALA A 4 8.43 -3.48 -26.20
C ALA A 4 7.54 -3.14 -25.01
N HIS A 5 7.85 -2.04 -24.33
CA HIS A 5 7.00 -1.51 -23.27
C HIS A 5 5.71 -0.94 -23.85
N LEU A 6 4.56 -1.46 -23.42
CA LEU A 6 3.27 -1.11 -24.04
C LEU A 6 2.82 0.32 -23.76
N ALA A 7 3.16 0.91 -22.63
CA ALA A 7 2.69 2.24 -22.23
C ALA A 7 3.67 3.38 -22.54
N ARG A 8 4.98 3.09 -22.69
CA ARG A 8 5.97 4.15 -22.93
C ARG A 8 5.92 4.64 -24.38
N PRO A 9 5.93 5.96 -24.62
CA PRO A 9 6.01 6.49 -25.97
C PRO A 9 7.36 6.16 -26.59
N ILE A 10 7.36 5.95 -27.92
CA ILE A 10 8.57 5.94 -28.73
C ILE A 10 8.99 7.39 -29.02
N THR A 11 10.27 7.62 -29.29
CA THR A 11 10.80 8.95 -29.59
C THR A 11 10.01 9.61 -30.74
N GLY A 12 9.39 10.76 -30.47
CA GLY A 12 8.58 11.49 -31.46
C GLY A 12 7.22 10.88 -31.75
N GLY A 13 6.81 9.84 -31.02
CA GLY A 13 5.52 9.17 -31.19
C GLY A 13 4.73 9.08 -29.90
N GLU A 14 3.57 8.46 -30.00
CA GLU A 14 2.72 8.13 -28.85
C GLU A 14 3.05 6.72 -28.32
N GLY A 15 2.77 6.46 -27.04
CA GLY A 15 2.82 5.14 -26.44
C GLY A 15 1.70 4.23 -26.95
N GLY A 16 1.54 3.08 -26.31
CA GLY A 16 0.40 2.21 -26.56
C GLY A 16 -0.93 2.93 -26.33
N LYS A 17 -1.93 2.57 -27.10
CA LYS A 17 -3.28 3.15 -27.02
C LYS A 17 -4.30 2.05 -26.72
N VAL A 18 -5.31 2.41 -25.97
CA VAL A 18 -6.53 1.61 -25.86
C VAL A 18 -7.34 1.81 -27.15
N ASP A 19 -7.76 0.72 -27.77
CA ASP A 19 -8.55 0.68 -28.98
C ASP A 19 -9.69 -0.33 -28.80
N GLY A 20 -10.86 0.16 -28.41
CA GLY A 20 -11.95 -0.67 -27.89
C GLY A 20 -11.52 -1.41 -26.63
N ASP A 21 -11.69 -2.72 -26.59
CA ASP A 21 -11.30 -3.59 -25.46
C ASP A 21 -9.83 -4.08 -25.59
N ALA A 22 -9.06 -3.56 -26.53
CA ALA A 22 -7.71 -4.00 -26.77
C ALA A 22 -6.66 -2.90 -26.49
N LEU A 23 -5.47 -3.32 -26.10
CA LEU A 23 -4.28 -2.48 -25.99
C LEU A 23 -3.42 -2.63 -27.21
N ARG A 24 -3.20 -1.53 -27.90
CA ARG A 24 -2.39 -1.42 -29.11
C ARG A 24 -0.92 -1.20 -28.75
N CYS A 25 -0.04 -2.08 -29.21
CA CYS A 25 1.40 -1.96 -29.00
C CYS A 25 2.01 -0.84 -29.89
N PRO A 26 2.82 0.07 -29.34
CA PRO A 26 3.40 1.18 -30.11
C PRO A 26 4.49 0.76 -31.10
N PHE A 27 5.00 -0.48 -30.99
CA PHE A 27 6.13 -0.94 -31.81
C PHE A 27 5.72 -1.48 -33.17
N HIS A 28 4.79 -2.47 -33.22
CA HIS A 28 4.36 -3.12 -34.47
C HIS A 28 2.84 -3.22 -34.60
N ASP A 29 2.10 -2.44 -33.82
CA ASP A 29 0.64 -2.35 -33.89
C ASP A 29 -0.12 -3.67 -33.58
N TRP A 30 0.51 -4.61 -32.86
CA TRP A 30 -0.22 -5.76 -32.34
C TRP A 30 -1.23 -5.30 -31.30
N ARG A 31 -2.44 -5.87 -31.35
CA ARG A 31 -3.50 -5.54 -30.41
C ARG A 31 -3.77 -6.73 -29.50
N TRP A 32 -3.75 -6.43 -28.22
CA TRP A 32 -3.90 -7.39 -27.14
C TRP A 32 -5.21 -7.13 -26.42
N ASP A 33 -6.08 -8.12 -26.40
CA ASP A 33 -7.33 -8.08 -25.65
C ASP A 33 -7.07 -7.83 -24.18
N GLY A 34 -7.78 -6.87 -23.60
CA GLY A 34 -7.54 -6.40 -22.21
C GLY A 34 -7.95 -7.41 -21.14
N GLU A 35 -8.96 -8.23 -21.42
CA GLU A 35 -9.47 -9.22 -20.48
C GLU A 35 -8.64 -10.50 -20.51
N THR A 36 -8.38 -11.01 -21.70
CA THR A 36 -7.77 -12.35 -21.88
C THR A 36 -6.27 -12.30 -22.14
N GLY A 37 -5.72 -11.15 -22.51
CA GLY A 37 -4.33 -11.00 -22.95
C GLY A 37 -4.04 -11.64 -24.32
N LYS A 38 -5.02 -12.16 -25.04
CA LYS A 38 -4.81 -12.75 -26.38
C LYS A 38 -4.55 -11.66 -27.42
N CYS A 39 -3.67 -11.95 -28.38
CA CYS A 39 -3.53 -11.12 -29.54
C CYS A 39 -4.76 -11.24 -30.45
N VAL A 40 -5.42 -10.12 -30.74
CA VAL A 40 -6.65 -10.06 -31.57
C VAL A 40 -6.43 -9.45 -32.93
N TYR A 41 -5.28 -8.80 -33.16
CA TYR A 41 -4.97 -8.19 -34.43
C TYR A 41 -3.45 -8.03 -34.66
N ILE A 42 -3.02 -8.33 -35.89
CA ILE A 42 -1.65 -8.12 -36.37
C ILE A 42 -1.75 -7.53 -37.79
N PRO A 43 -1.33 -6.30 -38.04
CA PRO A 43 -1.61 -5.60 -39.34
C PRO A 43 -0.96 -6.23 -40.57
N TYR A 44 0.11 -6.98 -40.40
CA TYR A 44 0.91 -7.57 -41.49
C TYR A 44 0.87 -9.09 -41.51
N ALA A 45 0.08 -9.75 -40.65
CA ALA A 45 -0.02 -11.21 -40.61
C ALA A 45 -1.31 -11.70 -41.25
N LYS A 46 -1.21 -12.84 -41.97
CA LYS A 46 -2.38 -13.56 -42.48
C LYS A 46 -3.09 -14.40 -41.43
N ARG A 47 -2.37 -14.76 -40.36
CA ARG A 47 -2.86 -15.54 -39.22
C ARG A 47 -2.23 -15.02 -37.96
N ILE A 48 -2.99 -15.00 -36.90
CA ILE A 48 -2.49 -14.75 -35.54
C ILE A 48 -1.99 -16.09 -34.99
N PRO A 49 -0.73 -16.18 -34.50
CA PRO A 49 -0.23 -17.40 -33.86
C PRO A 49 -1.08 -17.74 -32.64
N GLU A 50 -1.39 -19.02 -32.44
CA GLU A 50 -2.22 -19.48 -31.32
C GLU A 50 -1.63 -19.16 -29.94
N ASN A 51 -0.29 -19.13 -29.84
CA ASN A 51 0.44 -18.77 -28.64
C ASN A 51 0.69 -17.26 -28.48
N ALA A 52 0.15 -16.44 -29.37
CA ALA A 52 0.26 -14.97 -29.27
C ALA A 52 -0.65 -14.46 -28.15
N ARG A 53 -0.10 -14.47 -26.91
CA ARG A 53 -0.78 -13.93 -25.74
C ARG A 53 0.23 -13.28 -24.80
N THR A 54 -0.24 -12.29 -24.08
CA THR A 54 0.42 -11.73 -22.90
C THR A 54 -0.38 -12.11 -21.66
N ARG A 55 0.21 -11.96 -20.48
CA ARG A 55 -0.51 -12.19 -19.23
C ARG A 55 -1.53 -11.07 -19.01
N ALA A 56 -2.76 -11.41 -18.67
CA ALA A 56 -3.73 -10.52 -18.06
C ALA A 56 -3.64 -10.64 -16.54
N TRP A 57 -3.84 -9.54 -15.86
CA TRP A 57 -3.79 -9.44 -14.40
C TRP A 57 -5.17 -9.07 -13.87
N PRO A 58 -5.67 -9.70 -12.81
CA PRO A 58 -6.87 -9.21 -12.14
C PRO A 58 -6.65 -7.80 -11.62
N VAL A 59 -7.62 -6.93 -11.90
CA VAL A 59 -7.57 -5.49 -11.57
C VAL A 59 -8.86 -5.09 -10.88
N VAL A 60 -8.73 -4.24 -9.86
CA VAL A 60 -9.86 -3.60 -9.19
C VAL A 60 -9.56 -2.15 -8.88
N GLU A 61 -10.58 -1.29 -8.95
CA GLU A 61 -10.47 0.09 -8.48
C GLU A 61 -10.96 0.18 -7.03
N ARG A 62 -10.13 0.80 -6.15
CA ARG A 62 -10.47 1.08 -4.75
C ARG A 62 -9.82 2.38 -4.29
N GLY A 63 -10.56 3.22 -3.60
CA GLY A 63 -10.06 4.49 -3.07
C GLY A 63 -9.48 5.45 -4.11
N GLY A 64 -9.94 5.34 -5.38
CA GLY A 64 -9.40 6.08 -6.51
C GLY A 64 -8.01 5.61 -6.97
N LEU A 65 -7.65 4.37 -6.65
CA LEU A 65 -6.42 3.69 -7.08
C LEU A 65 -6.75 2.45 -7.89
N ILE A 66 -5.91 2.17 -8.88
CA ILE A 66 -5.96 0.92 -9.66
C ILE A 66 -5.07 -0.10 -8.93
N MET A 67 -5.67 -1.16 -8.43
CA MET A 67 -5.00 -2.24 -7.73
C MET A 67 -4.90 -3.46 -8.65
N VAL A 68 -3.73 -4.10 -8.64
CA VAL A 68 -3.43 -5.27 -9.46
C VAL A 68 -3.09 -6.44 -8.53
N TRP A 69 -3.76 -7.56 -8.72
CA TRP A 69 -3.39 -8.79 -8.03
C TRP A 69 -2.12 -9.39 -8.67
N HIS A 70 -1.09 -9.56 -7.85
CA HIS A 70 0.17 -10.19 -8.26
C HIS A 70 0.30 -11.56 -7.57
N GLY A 71 -0.08 -12.61 -8.26
CA GLY A 71 0.03 -13.99 -7.83
C GLY A 71 0.53 -14.88 -8.99
N PRO A 72 0.65 -16.20 -8.83
CA PRO A 72 0.89 -17.15 -9.92
C PRO A 72 -0.10 -16.98 -11.07
N GLU A 73 0.31 -17.36 -12.30
CA GLU A 73 -0.59 -17.25 -13.46
C GLU A 73 -1.75 -18.24 -13.33
N GLY A 74 -2.96 -17.72 -13.49
CA GLY A 74 -4.20 -18.50 -13.38
C GLY A 74 -4.76 -18.63 -11.97
N GLU A 75 -4.12 -18.00 -10.97
CA GLU A 75 -4.72 -17.87 -9.64
C GLU A 75 -5.61 -16.63 -9.58
N GLU A 76 -6.82 -16.82 -9.08
CA GLU A 76 -7.72 -15.73 -8.72
C GLU A 76 -7.24 -15.03 -7.43
N PRO A 77 -7.60 -13.76 -7.21
CA PRO A 77 -7.32 -13.08 -5.96
C PRO A 77 -7.82 -13.88 -4.75
N GLY A 78 -6.93 -14.14 -3.79
CA GLY A 78 -7.24 -14.90 -2.59
C GLY A 78 -8.16 -14.16 -1.60
N PHE A 79 -8.32 -12.84 -1.79
CA PHE A 79 -9.17 -11.99 -0.95
C PHE A 79 -9.62 -10.74 -1.70
N ASP A 80 -10.68 -10.13 -1.20
CA ASP A 80 -11.20 -8.85 -1.70
C ASP A 80 -10.66 -7.67 -0.88
N LEU A 81 -10.40 -6.55 -1.57
CA LEU A 81 -10.10 -5.29 -0.89
C LEU A 81 -11.39 -4.69 -0.29
N PRO A 82 -11.30 -4.00 0.85
CA PRO A 82 -12.47 -3.47 1.52
C PRO A 82 -13.16 -2.39 0.68
N THR A 83 -14.48 -2.35 0.79
CA THR A 83 -15.29 -1.21 0.38
C THR A 83 -15.52 -0.34 1.61
N LEU A 84 -15.08 0.91 1.58
CA LEU A 84 -15.19 1.86 2.67
C LEU A 84 -15.99 3.07 2.21
N GLU A 85 -16.78 3.66 3.11
CA GLU A 85 -17.58 4.86 2.79
C GLU A 85 -16.72 6.06 2.37
N GLU A 86 -15.48 6.13 2.86
CA GLU A 86 -14.50 7.15 2.51
C GLU A 86 -14.07 7.09 1.05
N PHE A 87 -14.21 5.94 0.38
CA PHE A 87 -13.79 5.76 -1.00
C PHE A 87 -14.84 6.22 -2.00
N ASP A 88 -16.10 5.87 -1.76
CA ASP A 88 -17.18 5.98 -2.73
C ASP A 88 -18.34 6.88 -2.23
N GLY A 89 -18.27 7.31 -0.96
CA GLY A 89 -19.33 8.09 -0.32
C GLY A 89 -19.23 9.59 -0.61
N ASP A 90 -20.37 10.25 -0.67
CA ASP A 90 -20.46 11.71 -0.83
C ASP A 90 -20.02 12.50 0.41
N ALA A 91 -19.92 11.85 1.56
CA ALA A 91 -19.57 12.49 2.83
C ALA A 91 -18.09 12.84 2.97
N TYR A 92 -17.21 12.14 2.24
CA TYR A 92 -15.76 12.29 2.33
C TYR A 92 -15.17 12.93 1.07
N THR A 93 -13.97 13.47 1.23
CA THR A 93 -13.15 13.99 0.11
C THR A 93 -11.69 13.67 0.34
N VAL A 94 -10.93 13.57 -0.73
CA VAL A 94 -9.48 13.47 -0.67
C VAL A 94 -8.90 14.86 -0.40
N VAL A 95 -8.22 15.00 0.74
CA VAL A 95 -7.55 16.26 1.12
C VAL A 95 -6.08 16.29 0.73
N TYR A 96 -5.46 15.11 0.57
CA TYR A 96 -4.04 15.02 0.22
C TYR A 96 -3.72 13.71 -0.49
N ARG A 97 -2.81 13.77 -1.47
CA ARG A 97 -2.19 12.61 -2.09
C ARG A 97 -0.71 12.84 -2.30
N ASN A 98 0.08 11.81 -2.01
CA ASN A 98 1.51 11.80 -2.29
C ASN A 98 1.97 10.40 -2.69
N ALA A 99 3.09 10.34 -3.40
CA ALA A 99 3.78 9.09 -3.70
C ALA A 99 5.27 9.28 -3.41
N VAL A 100 5.86 8.31 -2.72
CA VAL A 100 7.25 8.36 -2.28
C VAL A 100 7.94 7.07 -2.68
N ASP A 101 9.09 7.21 -3.34
CA ASP A 101 10.00 6.09 -3.61
C ASP A 101 10.75 5.74 -2.33
N GLN A 102 10.73 4.47 -1.96
CA GLN A 102 11.34 3.96 -0.74
C GLN A 102 12.29 2.80 -1.03
N LYS A 103 13.45 2.81 -0.40
CA LYS A 103 14.31 1.62 -0.33
C LYS A 103 13.89 0.77 0.87
N SER A 104 12.80 0.06 0.70
CA SER A 104 12.19 -0.78 1.72
C SER A 104 11.34 -1.87 1.07
N THR A 105 10.74 -2.72 1.88
CA THR A 105 9.79 -3.74 1.47
C THR A 105 8.43 -3.50 2.12
N PRO A 106 7.32 -3.99 1.54
CA PRO A 106 6.02 -3.93 2.21
C PRO A 106 6.03 -4.59 3.59
N LEU A 107 6.87 -5.62 3.79
CA LEU A 107 7.05 -6.28 5.07
C LEU A 107 7.66 -5.36 6.12
N ASP A 108 8.77 -4.69 5.80
CA ASP A 108 9.46 -3.79 6.74
C ASP A 108 8.60 -2.57 7.09
N MET A 109 7.91 -2.01 6.10
CA MET A 109 7.01 -0.88 6.32
C MET A 109 5.82 -1.24 7.21
N GLY A 110 5.26 -2.42 7.02
CA GLY A 110 4.18 -2.91 7.88
C GLY A 110 4.67 -3.24 9.29
N GLU A 111 5.89 -3.79 9.43
CA GLU A 111 6.51 -4.08 10.74
C GLU A 111 6.66 -2.81 11.59
N ASN A 112 6.92 -1.67 10.96
CA ASN A 112 7.01 -0.38 11.66
C ASN A 112 5.72 -0.02 12.44
N SER A 113 4.57 -0.51 12.00
CA SER A 113 3.29 -0.27 12.67
C SER A 113 3.13 -1.02 14.00
N VAL A 114 3.97 -2.01 14.27
CA VAL A 114 3.96 -2.84 15.49
C VAL A 114 5.24 -2.71 16.30
N ASP A 115 6.27 -2.06 15.79
CA ASP A 115 7.48 -1.72 16.51
C ASP A 115 7.19 -0.49 17.39
N LEU A 116 6.99 -0.71 18.69
CA LEU A 116 6.62 0.36 19.62
C LEU A 116 7.85 1.12 20.16
N ALA A 117 8.98 0.43 20.27
CA ALA A 117 10.16 0.99 20.94
C ALA A 117 10.83 2.11 20.14
N HIS A 118 10.77 2.08 18.80
CA HIS A 118 11.41 3.10 17.96
C HIS A 118 10.78 4.49 18.12
N PHE A 119 9.52 4.59 18.55
CA PHE A 119 8.84 5.88 18.70
C PHE A 119 9.55 6.84 19.67
N VAL A 120 10.26 6.32 20.67
CA VAL A 120 11.06 7.16 21.59
C VAL A 120 12.31 7.69 20.88
N THR A 121 13.08 6.83 20.26
CA THR A 121 14.40 7.18 19.72
C THR A 121 14.33 7.86 18.35
N VAL A 122 13.37 7.51 17.53
CA VAL A 122 13.21 8.00 16.16
C VAL A 122 12.26 9.20 16.10
N HIS A 123 11.14 9.12 16.82
CA HIS A 123 10.10 10.16 16.76
C HIS A 123 10.04 11.07 17.99
N GLY A 124 10.86 10.81 19.01
CA GLY A 124 10.98 11.69 20.16
C GLY A 124 9.82 11.60 21.16
N LEU A 125 9.15 10.44 21.23
CA LEU A 125 8.17 10.19 22.27
C LEU A 125 8.85 10.23 23.64
N THR A 126 8.17 10.74 24.67
CA THR A 126 8.77 10.95 25.99
C THR A 126 8.86 9.66 26.82
N GLU A 127 7.97 8.71 26.57
CA GLU A 127 7.90 7.42 27.26
C GLU A 127 7.74 6.30 26.26
N TYR A 128 8.24 5.09 26.58
CA TYR A 128 8.04 3.92 25.76
C TYR A 128 6.55 3.50 25.80
N PRO A 129 5.91 3.31 24.62
CA PRO A 129 4.56 2.77 24.60
C PRO A 129 4.51 1.41 25.26
N LYS A 130 3.41 1.13 25.94
CA LYS A 130 3.23 -0.16 26.61
C LYS A 130 2.58 -1.16 25.66
N PRO A 131 3.17 -2.34 25.45
CA PRO A 131 2.59 -3.36 24.56
C PRO A 131 1.14 -3.72 24.89
N GLU A 132 0.77 -3.72 26.18
CA GLU A 132 -0.59 -4.00 26.64
C GLU A 132 -1.65 -2.96 26.23
N ASP A 133 -1.25 -1.73 25.86
CA ASP A 133 -2.13 -0.68 25.37
C ASP A 133 -2.42 -0.84 23.87
N THR A 134 -1.72 -1.76 23.18
CA THR A 134 -1.89 -2.07 21.77
C THR A 134 -2.55 -3.43 21.57
N THR A 135 -3.67 -3.44 20.89
CA THR A 135 -4.37 -4.68 20.51
C THR A 135 -3.99 -5.07 19.10
N ILE A 136 -3.62 -6.33 18.90
CA ILE A 136 -3.40 -6.93 17.59
C ILE A 136 -4.30 -8.15 17.40
N THR A 137 -4.99 -8.22 16.29
CA THR A 137 -5.82 -9.38 15.90
C THR A 137 -5.65 -9.66 14.41
N SER A 138 -5.70 -10.92 14.02
CA SER A 138 -5.62 -11.31 12.60
C SER A 138 -6.63 -12.38 12.26
N GLU A 139 -7.20 -12.28 11.06
CA GLU A 139 -8.08 -13.27 10.46
C GLU A 139 -7.79 -13.34 8.96
N GLY A 140 -7.25 -14.47 8.50
CA GLY A 140 -6.80 -14.62 7.13
C GLY A 140 -5.80 -13.54 6.72
N GLU A 141 -6.09 -12.86 5.61
CA GLU A 141 -5.29 -11.77 5.06
C GLU A 141 -5.43 -10.44 5.80
N ARG A 142 -6.38 -10.33 6.71
CA ARG A 142 -6.64 -9.12 7.49
C ARG A 142 -5.84 -9.13 8.80
N LEU A 143 -5.22 -8.01 9.11
CA LEU A 143 -4.60 -7.73 10.40
C LEU A 143 -5.13 -6.39 10.91
N CYS A 144 -5.55 -6.34 12.16
CA CYS A 144 -6.00 -5.13 12.83
C CYS A 144 -5.07 -4.82 14.01
N ILE A 145 -4.63 -3.57 14.09
CA ILE A 145 -3.78 -3.05 15.17
C ILE A 145 -4.45 -1.77 15.68
N SER A 146 -4.81 -1.73 16.93
CA SER A 146 -5.44 -0.56 17.55
C SER A 146 -4.73 -0.21 18.85
N GLY A 147 -4.43 1.07 19.02
CA GLY A 147 -3.74 1.58 20.19
C GLY A 147 -3.66 3.10 20.21
N PRO A 148 -3.13 3.69 21.29
CA PRO A 148 -2.88 5.12 21.39
C PRO A 148 -2.03 5.62 20.21
N SER A 149 -2.17 6.88 19.85
CA SER A 149 -1.29 7.49 18.86
C SER A 149 0.14 7.61 19.39
N ASP A 150 1.08 7.15 18.59
CA ASP A 150 2.51 7.12 18.87
C ASP A 150 3.19 8.45 18.50
N SER A 151 2.44 9.53 18.28
CA SER A 151 2.98 10.85 17.97
C SER A 151 3.16 11.69 19.23
N PRO A 152 4.34 12.32 19.45
CA PRO A 152 4.53 13.27 20.56
C PRO A 152 3.46 14.37 20.60
N ARG A 153 3.00 14.82 19.42
CA ARG A 153 1.94 15.83 19.32
C ARG A 153 0.57 15.31 19.77
N ALA A 154 0.31 14.01 19.69
CA ALA A 154 -0.94 13.44 20.19
C ALA A 154 -1.04 13.61 21.72
N GLN A 155 0.09 13.62 22.43
CA GLN A 155 0.15 13.84 23.87
C GLN A 155 -0.22 15.29 24.28
N GLU A 156 -0.13 16.23 23.35
CA GLU A 156 -0.50 17.63 23.56
C GLU A 156 -1.97 17.94 23.22
N LEU A 157 -2.69 16.97 22.65
CA LEU A 157 -4.10 17.13 22.27
C LEU A 157 -5.00 17.10 23.53
N PRO A 158 -6.11 17.85 23.53
CA PRO A 158 -7.08 17.84 24.64
C PRO A 158 -8.02 16.61 24.62
N PHE A 159 -7.70 15.60 23.85
CA PHE A 159 -8.45 14.34 23.69
C PHE A 159 -7.49 13.19 23.39
N ASP A 160 -7.92 11.98 23.71
CA ASP A 160 -7.15 10.78 23.41
C ASP A 160 -7.30 10.42 21.92
N LEU A 161 -6.17 10.36 21.22
CA LEU A 161 -6.12 9.95 19.82
C LEU A 161 -5.75 8.47 19.73
N VAL A 162 -6.64 7.67 19.14
CA VAL A 162 -6.42 6.24 18.89
C VAL A 162 -6.23 6.01 17.39
N LEU A 163 -5.24 5.22 17.04
CA LEU A 163 -5.00 4.78 15.66
C LEU A 163 -5.51 3.35 15.48
N ASP A 164 -6.53 3.22 14.62
CA ASP A 164 -7.04 1.92 14.16
C ASP A 164 -6.44 1.63 12.79
N ARG A 165 -5.46 0.72 12.77
CA ARG A 165 -4.70 0.33 11.57
C ARG A 165 -5.23 -1.01 11.08
N GLN A 166 -5.65 -1.07 9.81
CA GLN A 166 -6.15 -2.30 9.22
C GLN A 166 -5.35 -2.61 7.95
N PHE A 167 -4.75 -3.78 7.94
CA PHE A 167 -4.03 -4.34 6.80
C PHE A 167 -4.95 -5.28 6.04
N PHE A 168 -4.91 -5.19 4.73
CA PHE A 168 -5.52 -6.13 3.79
C PHE A 168 -4.41 -6.62 2.87
N GLY A 169 -3.76 -7.71 3.26
CA GLY A 169 -2.43 -8.05 2.76
C GLY A 169 -1.37 -7.00 3.16
N LEU A 170 -0.16 -7.13 2.63
CA LEU A 170 0.96 -6.26 2.99
C LEU A 170 0.96 -4.90 2.26
N GLY A 171 0.26 -4.81 1.13
CA GLY A 171 0.32 -3.64 0.26
C GLY A 171 -0.84 -2.66 0.38
N PHE A 172 -1.82 -2.92 1.24
CA PHE A 172 -3.01 -2.06 1.41
C PHE A 172 -3.32 -1.90 2.89
N VAL A 173 -3.14 -0.70 3.41
CA VAL A 173 -3.30 -0.39 4.84
C VAL A 173 -4.18 0.84 4.99
N THR A 174 -5.16 0.77 5.88
CA THR A 174 -5.94 1.92 6.30
C THR A 174 -5.60 2.29 7.75
N ILE A 175 -5.50 3.57 8.04
CA ILE A 175 -5.30 4.09 9.39
C ILE A 175 -6.41 5.09 9.67
N ARG A 176 -7.28 4.76 10.62
CA ARG A 176 -8.36 5.65 11.06
C ARG A 176 -7.94 6.36 12.34
N PHE A 177 -8.10 7.69 12.34
CA PHE A 177 -7.78 8.54 13.48
C PHE A 177 -9.06 8.72 14.31
N LEU A 178 -9.16 7.99 15.42
CA LEU A 178 -10.33 7.99 16.29
C LEU A 178 -10.10 8.93 17.49
N GLY A 179 -11.17 9.59 17.95
CA GLY A 179 -11.12 10.50 19.09
C GLY A 179 -11.08 11.99 18.69
N ILE A 180 -10.86 12.32 17.43
CA ILE A 180 -10.91 13.72 16.96
C ILE A 180 -12.37 14.18 16.97
N PRO A 181 -12.72 15.25 17.70
CA PRO A 181 -14.10 15.72 17.77
C PRO A 181 -14.70 16.05 16.40
N GLY A 182 -15.85 15.42 16.09
CA GLY A 182 -16.62 15.69 14.88
C GLY A 182 -16.09 15.05 13.60
N THR A 183 -15.01 14.26 13.65
CA THR A 183 -14.45 13.63 12.45
C THR A 183 -13.66 12.38 12.75
N ASN A 184 -13.59 11.46 11.77
CA ASN A 184 -12.73 10.29 11.79
C ASN A 184 -11.94 10.21 10.47
N PRO A 185 -10.87 11.01 10.33
CA PRO A 185 -10.07 10.97 9.11
C PRO A 185 -9.48 9.60 8.84
N LEU A 186 -9.31 9.28 7.55
CA LEU A 186 -8.71 8.03 7.11
C LEU A 186 -7.47 8.30 6.27
N LEU A 187 -6.39 7.64 6.60
CA LEU A 187 -5.22 7.54 5.76
C LEU A 187 -5.20 6.17 5.09
N LEU A 188 -5.22 6.15 3.77
CA LEU A 188 -4.94 4.97 2.96
C LEU A 188 -3.47 4.98 2.54
N ILE A 189 -2.75 3.93 2.90
CA ILE A 189 -1.38 3.69 2.48
C ILE A 189 -1.36 2.47 1.58
N THR A 190 -0.85 2.64 0.35
CA THR A 190 -0.62 1.51 -0.54
C THR A 190 0.84 1.42 -0.90
N THR A 191 1.41 0.20 -0.83
CA THR A 191 2.81 -0.06 -1.11
C THR A 191 2.93 -1.01 -2.29
N THR A 192 3.57 -0.53 -3.36
CA THR A 192 3.81 -1.32 -4.58
C THR A 192 5.30 -1.68 -4.64
N PRO A 193 5.69 -2.95 -4.51
CA PRO A 193 7.08 -3.36 -4.71
C PRO A 193 7.48 -3.16 -6.18
N LEU A 194 8.66 -2.59 -6.39
CA LEU A 194 9.27 -2.44 -7.71
C LEU A 194 10.29 -3.55 -7.99
N ASP A 195 10.99 -3.95 -6.96
CA ASP A 195 11.95 -5.05 -6.92
C ASP A 195 12.11 -5.56 -5.47
N GLU A 196 13.14 -6.35 -5.21
CA GLU A 196 13.38 -6.97 -3.89
C GLU A 196 13.68 -5.96 -2.76
N ARG A 197 14.03 -4.70 -3.08
CA ARG A 197 14.48 -3.70 -2.11
C ARG A 197 13.87 -2.31 -2.29
N ASN A 198 13.09 -2.12 -3.33
CA ASN A 198 12.51 -0.83 -3.65
C ASN A 198 11.00 -0.94 -3.80
N CYS A 199 10.29 0.02 -3.28
CA CYS A 199 8.84 0.12 -3.42
C CYS A 199 8.41 1.59 -3.63
N VAL A 200 7.21 1.76 -4.14
CA VAL A 200 6.50 3.06 -4.17
C VAL A 200 5.38 2.99 -3.17
N THR A 201 5.39 3.91 -2.21
CA THR A 201 4.31 4.06 -1.23
C THR A 201 3.45 5.25 -1.61
N ARG A 202 2.13 5.03 -1.69
CA ARG A 202 1.15 6.08 -1.96
C ARG A 202 0.34 6.32 -0.71
N TRP A 203 0.21 7.60 -0.38
CA TRP A 203 -0.51 8.10 0.78
C TRP A 203 -1.71 8.88 0.28
N THR A 204 -2.91 8.44 0.62
CA THR A 204 -4.15 9.15 0.29
C THR A 204 -4.91 9.43 1.58
N PHE A 205 -5.10 10.70 1.87
CA PHE A 205 -5.79 11.12 3.09
C PHE A 205 -7.21 11.57 2.77
N PHE A 206 -8.17 11.00 3.49
CA PHE A 206 -9.59 11.31 3.38
C PHE A 206 -10.06 12.00 4.65
N ALA A 207 -10.89 13.03 4.49
CA ALA A 207 -11.62 13.65 5.59
C ALA A 207 -13.07 13.88 5.16
N ASN A 208 -14.00 13.98 6.13
CA ASN A 208 -15.35 14.39 5.82
C ASN A 208 -15.34 15.84 5.30
N LYS A 209 -16.26 16.16 4.39
CA LYS A 209 -16.27 17.47 3.70
C LYS A 209 -16.39 18.65 4.66
N GLU A 210 -17.08 18.47 5.79
CA GLU A 210 -17.29 19.53 6.79
C GLU A 210 -15.97 19.90 7.51
N THR A 211 -15.04 18.97 7.66
CA THR A 211 -13.77 19.16 8.36
C THR A 211 -12.56 19.21 7.44
N ALA A 212 -12.75 18.95 6.14
CA ALA A 212 -11.68 18.91 5.16
C ALA A 212 -10.83 20.19 5.14
N ASP A 213 -11.48 21.36 5.22
CA ASP A 213 -10.80 22.65 5.24
C ASP A 213 -10.07 22.92 6.57
N THR A 214 -10.58 22.35 7.68
CA THR A 214 -10.00 22.53 9.02
C THR A 214 -8.81 21.61 9.25
N ILE A 215 -8.94 20.34 8.86
CA ILE A 215 -7.86 19.34 8.95
C ILE A 215 -6.79 19.63 7.91
N GLY A 216 -7.20 19.92 6.70
CA GLY A 216 -6.43 20.47 5.59
C GLY A 216 -5.09 19.84 5.28
N VAL A 217 -4.43 20.42 4.30
CA VAL A 217 -3.11 20.01 3.80
C VAL A 217 -2.04 20.04 4.92
N MET A 218 -2.14 21.00 5.83
CA MET A 218 -1.14 21.19 6.90
C MET A 218 -1.07 19.99 7.86
N PHE A 219 -2.18 19.38 8.23
CA PHE A 219 -2.20 18.21 9.10
C PHE A 219 -1.57 16.99 8.40
N THR A 220 -1.89 16.79 7.11
CA THR A 220 -1.35 15.68 6.32
C THR A 220 0.13 15.85 6.01
N GLU A 221 0.60 17.07 5.76
CA GLU A 221 2.04 17.38 5.62
C GLU A 221 2.78 17.07 6.92
N GLN A 222 2.20 17.38 8.07
CA GLN A 222 2.79 17.07 9.37
C GLN A 222 2.86 15.55 9.64
N LEU A 223 1.86 14.78 9.23
CA LEU A 223 1.91 13.32 9.30
C LEU A 223 3.05 12.77 8.43
N MET A 224 3.19 13.27 7.22
CA MET A 224 4.30 12.88 6.33
C MET A 224 5.66 13.24 6.93
N GLN A 225 5.80 14.40 7.54
CA GLN A 225 7.04 14.81 8.24
C GLN A 225 7.34 13.86 9.42
N GLY A 226 6.33 13.29 10.06
CA GLY A 226 6.49 12.29 11.11
C GLY A 226 7.11 10.98 10.63
N VAL A 227 6.93 10.60 9.37
CA VAL A 227 7.45 9.33 8.80
C VAL A 227 8.87 9.48 8.21
N ILE A 228 9.28 10.67 7.83
CA ILE A 228 10.60 10.91 7.21
C ILE A 228 11.78 10.37 8.05
N PRO A 229 11.78 10.46 9.39
CA PRO A 229 12.86 9.90 10.21
C PRO A 229 13.06 8.39 10.07
N ASP A 230 12.05 7.62 9.63
CA ASP A 230 12.15 6.19 9.41
C ASP A 230 12.93 5.84 8.12
N PHE A 231 12.91 6.73 7.13
CA PHE A 231 13.48 6.46 5.80
C PHE A 231 14.94 6.02 5.82
N PRO A 232 15.86 6.67 6.55
CA PRO A 232 17.24 6.23 6.64
C PRO A 232 17.39 4.86 7.29
N ILE A 233 16.49 4.50 8.21
CA ILE A 233 16.50 3.19 8.87
C ILE A 233 16.08 2.12 7.86
N TRP A 234 14.96 2.31 7.17
CA TRP A 234 14.47 1.37 6.14
C TRP A 234 15.46 1.20 4.99
N GLU A 235 16.12 2.28 4.56
CA GLU A 235 17.10 2.25 3.46
C GLU A 235 18.28 1.33 3.76
N HIS A 236 18.68 1.23 5.03
CA HIS A 236 19.87 0.49 5.46
C HIS A 236 19.55 -0.78 6.27
N LYS A 237 18.28 -0.97 6.64
CA LYS A 237 17.81 -2.16 7.36
C LYS A 237 17.99 -3.40 6.46
N VAL A 238 18.40 -4.51 7.07
CA VAL A 238 18.41 -5.83 6.44
C VAL A 238 17.40 -6.72 7.14
N PHE A 239 16.71 -7.54 6.36
CA PHE A 239 15.78 -8.49 6.93
C PHE A 239 16.51 -9.55 7.76
N VAL A 240 16.10 -9.72 9.01
CA VAL A 240 16.58 -10.75 9.93
C VAL A 240 15.48 -11.77 10.14
N PRO A 241 15.55 -12.98 9.57
CA PRO A 241 14.45 -13.96 9.64
C PRO A 241 14.07 -14.36 11.07
N ARG A 242 15.04 -14.36 11.97
CA ARG A 242 14.87 -14.73 13.39
C ARG A 242 15.42 -13.62 14.27
N PRO A 243 14.68 -12.51 14.44
CA PRO A 243 15.14 -11.41 15.28
C PRO A 243 15.15 -11.82 16.75
N ILE A 244 16.05 -11.22 17.51
CA ILE A 244 16.01 -11.30 18.96
C ILE A 244 15.04 -10.22 19.42
N LEU A 245 13.97 -10.62 20.10
CA LEU A 245 12.93 -9.72 20.60
C LEU A 245 12.90 -9.77 22.13
N CYS A 246 12.51 -8.67 22.74
CA CYS A 246 12.21 -8.55 24.16
C CYS A 246 10.73 -8.19 24.37
N ASP A 247 10.29 -8.19 25.61
CA ASP A 247 8.91 -7.90 26.00
C ASP A 247 8.46 -6.44 25.72
N GLY A 248 9.41 -5.54 25.52
CA GLY A 248 9.15 -4.14 25.19
C GLY A 248 9.07 -3.82 23.69
N ASP A 249 9.41 -4.76 22.80
CA ASP A 249 9.45 -4.51 21.35
C ASP A 249 8.07 -4.38 20.69
N GLY A 250 6.99 -4.71 21.42
CA GLY A 250 5.64 -4.75 20.84
C GLY A 250 5.33 -6.06 20.12
N PRO A 251 4.20 -6.14 19.40
CA PRO A 251 3.70 -7.40 18.82
C PRO A 251 4.36 -7.75 17.46
N ILE A 252 5.68 -7.56 17.32
CA ILE A 252 6.44 -7.87 16.10
C ILE A 252 6.32 -9.35 15.72
N ALA A 253 6.36 -10.25 16.71
CA ALA A 253 6.27 -11.69 16.47
C ALA A 253 4.90 -12.09 15.89
N GLU A 254 3.82 -11.47 16.35
CA GLU A 254 2.45 -11.67 15.85
C GLU A 254 2.32 -11.17 14.42
N TYR A 255 2.82 -9.97 14.14
CA TYR A 255 2.86 -9.40 12.80
C TYR A 255 3.59 -10.31 11.82
N ARG A 256 4.80 -10.76 12.16
CA ARG A 256 5.60 -11.64 11.30
C ARG A 256 4.95 -12.99 11.06
N ARG A 257 4.27 -13.54 12.06
CA ARG A 257 3.52 -14.80 11.93
C ARG A 257 2.37 -14.64 10.93
N TRP A 258 1.65 -13.52 10.99
CA TRP A 258 0.60 -13.18 10.03
C TRP A 258 1.17 -12.90 8.63
N ALA A 259 2.22 -12.11 8.52
CA ALA A 259 2.84 -11.71 7.25
C ALA A 259 3.45 -12.89 6.48
N ARG A 260 3.81 -13.97 7.18
CA ARG A 260 4.44 -15.16 6.59
C ARG A 260 3.63 -15.78 5.46
N GLN A 261 2.31 -15.69 5.49
CA GLN A 261 1.42 -16.24 4.46
C GLN A 261 1.59 -15.60 3.07
N PHE A 262 2.17 -14.40 2.99
CA PHE A 262 2.34 -13.65 1.74
C PHE A 262 3.70 -13.89 1.06
N TYR A 263 4.56 -14.71 1.66
CA TYR A 263 5.91 -15.00 1.15
C TYR A 263 6.15 -16.50 1.10
N PRO A 264 7.00 -16.97 0.18
CA PRO A 264 7.43 -18.37 0.19
C PRO A 264 8.24 -18.68 1.45
N GLU A 265 8.19 -19.94 1.90
CA GLU A 265 8.94 -20.39 3.10
C GLU A 265 10.44 -20.07 3.02
N SER A 266 11.02 -20.10 1.82
CA SER A 266 12.42 -19.77 1.59
C SER A 266 12.80 -18.33 1.96
N ALA A 267 11.85 -17.41 2.01
CA ALA A 267 12.10 -16.03 2.43
C ALA A 267 12.32 -15.90 3.94
N TRP A 268 11.99 -16.93 4.71
CA TRP A 268 12.07 -16.97 6.18
C TRP A 268 13.16 -17.88 6.73
N SER A 269 14.05 -18.39 5.87
CA SER A 269 15.14 -19.31 6.21
C SER A 269 16.46 -18.59 6.47
#